data_7c10ec5db2d1178f15affffed8e78923
#
_entry.id   7c10ec5db2d1178f15affffed8e78923
#
_cell.length_a   1.000
_cell.length_b   1.000
_cell.length_c   1.000
_cell.angle_alpha   90.00
_cell.angle_beta   90.00
_cell.angle_gamma   90.00
#
_symmetry.space_group_name_H-M   'P 1'
#
loop_
_entity.id
_entity.type
_entity.pdbx_description
1 polymer ?
#
loop_
_entity_poly.entity_id
_entity_poly.type
_entity_poly.pdbx_seq_one_letter_code
_entity_poly.pdbx_strand_id
1 'polypeptide(L)'
;MKRLLLATLGFATLAFGSPAYAQDQPPVDEPGRPVARLSLINGDASVRRGDSGDWVAASVNAPLMVEDSVSVGPGGYAEIQFDSANYVRVAGDSEARISTLEDGRYGVQILKGMVTFRTLRQTSALAEVATPQVAVRPGQNSSIRVELLAEGYSRVEVRAGEAEIFTPHGVEKVPGGSMMILRGTSTDPEFQVSAATPQDEWDSFNQRRDQDLLARKAYQYVSRDINGAEDLDRSGRWVNDPQYGNVWAPTVAADWAPYRSGRWVWEDYYGWTWVGNES
;
A
#
# COMPACT_ATOMS: atom_id res chain seq x y z
N MET A 1 2.07 -20.35 -99.32
CA MET A 1 2.91 -20.35 -98.09
C MET A 1 2.72 -19.03 -97.36
N LYS A 2 1.81 -18.97 -96.38
CA LYS A 2 1.55 -17.76 -95.60
C LYS A 2 2.04 -18.06 -94.17
N ARG A 3 3.05 -17.27 -93.73
CA ARG A 3 3.57 -17.32 -92.37
C ARG A 3 2.69 -16.47 -91.47
N LEU A 4 2.17 -17.08 -90.46
CA LEU A 4 1.40 -16.45 -89.37
C LEU A 4 2.36 -16.02 -88.29
N LEU A 5 2.45 -14.72 -87.99
CA LEU A 5 3.18 -14.18 -86.83
C LEU A 5 2.22 -14.13 -85.66
N LEU A 6 2.50 -14.90 -84.61
CA LEU A 6 1.82 -14.74 -83.30
C LEU A 6 2.56 -13.67 -82.49
N ALA A 7 1.82 -12.59 -82.11
CA ALA A 7 2.31 -11.59 -81.15
C ALA A 7 1.82 -12.01 -79.75
N THR A 8 2.76 -12.30 -78.86
CA THR A 8 2.47 -12.55 -77.43
C THR A 8 2.46 -11.23 -76.67
N LEU A 9 1.26 -10.89 -76.21
CA LEU A 9 1.08 -9.74 -75.29
C LEU A 9 1.45 -10.18 -73.87
N GLY A 10 2.57 -9.67 -73.31
CA GLY A 10 2.94 -9.87 -71.93
C GLY A 10 2.10 -8.92 -71.01
N PHE A 11 1.29 -9.51 -70.16
CA PHE A 11 0.63 -8.77 -69.09
C PHE A 11 1.60 -8.62 -67.90
N ALA A 12 2.08 -7.41 -67.61
CA ALA A 12 2.84 -7.10 -66.39
C ALA A 12 1.84 -6.78 -65.28
N THR A 13 1.71 -7.70 -64.34
CA THR A 13 0.94 -7.46 -63.09
C THR A 13 1.78 -6.61 -62.11
N LEU A 14 1.43 -5.33 -61.98
CA LEU A 14 1.93 -4.47 -60.91
C LEU A 14 1.28 -4.90 -59.61
N ALA A 15 2.02 -5.59 -58.72
CA ALA A 15 1.62 -5.86 -57.36
C ALA A 15 1.73 -4.58 -56.53
N PHE A 16 0.60 -3.92 -56.26
CA PHE A 16 0.53 -2.87 -55.24
C PHE A 16 0.67 -3.54 -53.86
N GLY A 17 1.81 -3.50 -53.25
CA GLY A 17 2.01 -3.81 -51.84
C GLY A 17 1.27 -2.77 -51.00
N SER A 18 0.17 -3.15 -50.36
CA SER A 18 -0.43 -2.33 -49.34
C SER A 18 0.56 -2.17 -48.18
N PRO A 19 0.83 -0.95 -47.68
CA PRO A 19 1.59 -0.80 -46.45
C PRO A 19 0.80 -1.48 -45.34
N ALA A 20 1.37 -2.52 -44.73
CA ALA A 20 0.89 -3.06 -43.45
C ALA A 20 1.10 -1.97 -42.41
N TYR A 21 0.07 -1.23 -42.08
CA TYR A 21 0.07 -0.47 -40.83
C TYR A 21 0.14 -1.51 -39.73
N ALA A 22 1.26 -1.53 -39.02
CA ALA A 22 1.31 -2.17 -37.71
C ALA A 22 0.21 -1.49 -36.89
N GLN A 23 -0.88 -2.20 -36.61
CA GLN A 23 -1.80 -1.79 -35.57
C GLN A 23 -0.99 -1.84 -34.29
N ASP A 24 -0.58 -0.66 -33.78
CA ASP A 24 -0.23 -0.51 -32.40
C ASP A 24 -1.46 -1.01 -31.60
N GLN A 25 -1.41 -2.26 -31.18
CA GLN A 25 -2.34 -2.73 -30.17
C GLN A 25 -2.11 -1.80 -28.98
N PRO A 26 -3.17 -1.13 -28.46
CA PRO A 26 -3.02 -0.41 -27.21
C PRO A 26 -2.40 -1.40 -26.22
N PRO A 27 -1.45 -0.95 -25.38
CA PRO A 27 -0.85 -1.80 -24.38
C PRO A 27 -2.01 -2.47 -23.65
N VAL A 28 -1.99 -3.80 -23.62
CA VAL A 28 -2.91 -4.57 -22.77
C VAL A 28 -2.68 -3.96 -21.40
N ASP A 29 -3.72 -3.38 -20.78
CA ASP A 29 -3.68 -2.95 -19.38
C ASP A 29 -3.31 -4.21 -18.59
N GLU A 30 -2.02 -4.44 -18.41
CA GLU A 30 -1.57 -5.35 -17.37
C GLU A 30 -2.10 -4.72 -16.07
N PRO A 31 -2.90 -5.45 -15.29
CA PRO A 31 -3.36 -4.91 -14.01
C PRO A 31 -2.13 -4.41 -13.28
N GLY A 32 -2.09 -3.11 -13.01
CA GLY A 32 -0.93 -2.47 -12.37
C GLY A 32 -0.57 -3.25 -11.13
N ARG A 33 0.72 -3.48 -10.88
CA ARG A 33 1.15 -4.18 -9.66
C ARG A 33 0.58 -3.45 -8.45
N PRO A 34 -0.02 -4.15 -7.50
CA PRO A 34 -0.54 -3.51 -6.29
C PRO A 34 0.57 -2.74 -5.60
N VAL A 35 0.27 -1.54 -5.14
CA VAL A 35 1.21 -0.63 -4.48
C VAL A 35 0.60 -0.18 -3.17
N ALA A 36 1.35 -0.32 -2.07
CA ALA A 36 1.07 0.38 -0.84
C ALA A 36 1.76 1.76 -0.85
N ARG A 37 1.41 2.65 0.06
CA ARG A 37 2.08 3.95 0.19
C ARG A 37 2.45 4.27 1.62
N LEU A 38 3.47 5.07 1.81
CA LEU A 38 3.74 5.73 3.08
C LEU A 38 2.78 6.92 3.24
N SER A 39 1.78 6.81 4.10
CA SER A 39 0.76 7.84 4.30
C SER A 39 1.10 8.85 5.40
N LEU A 40 2.03 8.50 6.27
CA LEU A 40 2.49 9.35 7.38
C LEU A 40 3.90 8.98 7.78
N ILE A 41 4.71 10.00 8.07
CA ILE A 41 6.06 9.85 8.62
C ILE A 41 6.26 10.93 9.70
N ASN A 42 6.84 10.55 10.81
CA ASN A 42 7.34 11.46 11.83
C ASN A 42 8.70 10.96 12.31
N GLY A 43 9.69 11.87 12.38
CA GLY A 43 11.06 11.50 12.70
C GLY A 43 11.79 10.81 11.54
N ASP A 44 12.88 10.13 11.86
CA ASP A 44 13.73 9.47 10.89
C ASP A 44 13.10 8.16 10.43
N ALA A 45 12.90 8.02 9.13
CA ALA A 45 12.43 6.79 8.51
C ALA A 45 13.17 6.53 7.20
N SER A 46 13.38 5.27 6.89
CA SER A 46 14.04 4.80 5.68
C SER A 46 13.30 3.63 5.07
N VAL A 47 13.39 3.51 3.76
CA VAL A 47 12.85 2.37 3.00
C VAL A 47 14.02 1.59 2.43
N ARG A 48 14.06 0.29 2.65
CA ARG A 48 14.91 -0.64 1.93
C ARG A 48 14.14 -1.21 0.77
N ARG A 49 14.64 -1.02 -0.42
CA ARG A 49 14.00 -1.51 -1.64
C ARG A 49 14.20 -3.02 -1.78
N GLY A 50 13.13 -3.73 -2.07
CA GLY A 50 13.17 -5.19 -2.21
C GLY A 50 13.96 -5.67 -3.41
N ASP A 51 13.98 -4.90 -4.51
CA ASP A 51 14.63 -5.22 -5.77
C ASP A 51 16.15 -4.98 -5.74
N SER A 52 16.59 -3.83 -5.20
CA SER A 52 18.01 -3.46 -5.16
C SER A 52 18.69 -3.72 -3.83
N GLY A 53 17.91 -3.80 -2.75
CA GLY A 53 18.41 -3.87 -1.38
C GLY A 53 18.94 -2.54 -0.83
N ASP A 54 18.81 -1.45 -1.58
CA ASP A 54 19.30 -0.13 -1.18
C ASP A 54 18.40 0.53 -0.13
N TRP A 55 19.02 1.24 0.80
CA TRP A 55 18.32 2.09 1.75
C TRP A 55 18.18 3.50 1.20
N VAL A 56 16.97 4.02 1.18
CA VAL A 56 16.66 5.39 0.79
C VAL A 56 15.88 6.09 1.91
N ALA A 57 16.02 7.40 2.02
CA ALA A 57 15.19 8.17 2.94
C ALA A 57 13.71 8.03 2.57
N ALA A 58 12.88 7.76 3.57
CA ALA A 58 11.45 7.65 3.37
C ALA A 58 10.83 9.03 3.09
N SER A 59 9.85 9.08 2.20
CA SER A 59 9.05 10.28 1.96
C SER A 59 7.56 9.95 1.97
N VAL A 60 6.73 10.90 2.41
CA VAL A 60 5.28 10.76 2.36
C VAL A 60 4.84 10.59 0.90
N ASN A 61 3.88 9.74 0.67
CA ASN A 61 3.41 9.28 -0.64
C ASN A 61 4.40 8.41 -1.44
N ALA A 62 5.57 8.07 -0.87
CA ALA A 62 6.43 7.10 -1.52
C ALA A 62 5.69 5.77 -1.70
N PRO A 63 5.70 5.21 -2.92
CA PRO A 63 5.12 3.90 -3.16
C PRO A 63 6.01 2.81 -2.58
N LEU A 64 5.34 1.79 -2.05
CA LEU A 64 5.97 0.59 -1.48
C LEU A 64 5.51 -0.64 -2.24
N MET A 65 6.44 -1.53 -2.51
CA MET A 65 6.24 -2.79 -3.22
C MET A 65 6.41 -3.98 -2.28
N VAL A 66 6.07 -5.17 -2.76
CA VAL A 66 6.42 -6.42 -2.08
C VAL A 66 7.95 -6.49 -1.88
N GLU A 67 8.38 -7.00 -0.74
CA GLU A 67 9.76 -7.10 -0.26
C GLU A 67 10.40 -5.75 0.18
N ASP A 68 9.74 -4.61 -0.03
CA ASP A 68 10.21 -3.35 0.58
C ASP A 68 10.08 -3.43 2.12
N SER A 69 11.09 -2.90 2.83
CA SER A 69 11.08 -2.77 4.29
C SER A 69 11.06 -1.31 4.69
N VAL A 70 10.28 -0.99 5.72
CA VAL A 70 10.24 0.33 6.34
C VAL A 70 10.90 0.24 7.71
N SER A 71 11.94 1.03 7.92
CA SER A 71 12.65 1.16 9.20
C SER A 71 12.44 2.55 9.77
N VAL A 72 12.14 2.62 11.06
CA VAL A 72 11.88 3.87 11.79
C VAL A 72 12.88 4.01 12.92
N GLY A 73 13.51 5.18 13.00
CA GLY A 73 14.45 5.54 14.07
C GLY A 73 13.78 5.81 15.42
N PRO A 74 14.58 6.03 16.48
CA PRO A 74 14.08 6.25 17.83
C PRO A 74 13.07 7.42 17.90
N GLY A 75 11.96 7.22 18.60
CA GLY A 75 10.93 8.22 18.83
C GLY A 75 10.11 8.62 17.60
N GLY A 76 10.43 8.07 16.43
CA GLY A 76 9.67 8.29 15.21
C GLY A 76 8.50 7.33 15.05
N TYR A 77 7.77 7.47 13.94
CA TYR A 77 6.77 6.51 13.47
C TYR A 77 6.49 6.69 11.98
N ALA A 78 6.01 5.63 11.34
CA ALA A 78 5.54 5.66 9.97
C ALA A 78 4.21 4.92 9.83
N GLU A 79 3.40 5.32 8.84
CA GLU A 79 2.14 4.63 8.50
C GLU A 79 2.19 4.16 7.05
N ILE A 80 1.95 2.88 6.84
CA ILE A 80 1.79 2.24 5.53
C ILE A 80 0.30 2.07 5.30
N GLN A 81 -0.20 2.57 4.19
CA GLN A 81 -1.57 2.39 3.73
C GLN A 81 -1.60 1.37 2.61
N PHE A 82 -2.36 0.30 2.78
CA PHE A 82 -2.62 -0.70 1.73
C PHE A 82 -3.85 -0.33 0.89
N ASP A 83 -4.91 0.06 1.57
CA ASP A 83 -6.16 0.55 0.97
C ASP A 83 -6.86 1.53 1.93
N SER A 84 -8.12 1.89 1.66
CA SER A 84 -8.88 2.82 2.52
C SER A 84 -9.33 2.25 3.87
N ALA A 85 -9.09 0.95 4.10
CA ALA A 85 -9.47 0.25 5.34
C ALA A 85 -8.27 -0.29 6.13
N ASN A 86 -7.16 -0.64 5.45
CA ASN A 86 -6.06 -1.38 6.03
C ASN A 86 -4.78 -0.55 6.12
N TYR A 87 -4.28 -0.41 7.34
CA TYR A 87 -3.09 0.39 7.67
C TYR A 87 -2.16 -0.38 8.59
N VAL A 88 -0.85 -0.18 8.40
CA VAL A 88 0.18 -0.61 9.34
C VAL A 88 0.92 0.61 9.86
N ARG A 89 1.01 0.74 11.17
CA ARG A 89 1.81 1.78 11.81
C ARG A 89 3.03 1.16 12.45
N VAL A 90 4.20 1.59 12.01
CA VAL A 90 5.50 1.15 12.47
C VAL A 90 5.97 2.11 13.54
N ALA A 91 6.23 1.62 14.74
CA ALA A 91 6.69 2.43 15.87
C ALA A 91 8.18 2.78 15.75
N GLY A 92 8.68 3.62 16.66
CA GLY A 92 10.10 3.92 16.76
C GLY A 92 10.93 2.67 17.06
N ASP A 93 12.18 2.65 16.61
CA ASP A 93 13.12 1.51 16.73
C ASP A 93 12.62 0.21 16.11
N SER A 94 11.76 0.30 15.10
CA SER A 94 11.09 -0.84 14.50
C SER A 94 11.33 -0.95 13.00
N GLU A 95 11.23 -2.18 12.48
CA GLU A 95 11.37 -2.50 11.07
C GLU A 95 10.31 -3.51 10.65
N ALA A 96 9.60 -3.21 9.56
CA ALA A 96 8.56 -4.05 9.00
C ALA A 96 8.76 -4.19 7.48
N ARG A 97 8.58 -5.41 6.95
CA ARG A 97 8.68 -5.74 5.54
C ARG A 97 7.32 -6.10 4.98
N ILE A 98 7.02 -5.64 3.77
CA ILE A 98 5.83 -6.09 3.03
C ILE A 98 6.13 -7.45 2.44
N SER A 99 5.51 -8.50 2.97
CA SER A 99 5.72 -9.88 2.53
C SER A 99 4.72 -10.34 1.45
N THR A 100 3.55 -9.69 1.41
CA THR A 100 2.51 -9.96 0.40
C THR A 100 1.83 -8.66 0.04
N LEU A 101 1.67 -8.41 -1.24
CA LEU A 101 0.94 -7.25 -1.76
C LEU A 101 0.25 -7.69 -3.05
N GLU A 102 -0.99 -8.11 -2.91
CA GLU A 102 -1.86 -8.57 -3.97
C GLU A 102 -3.23 -7.89 -3.84
N ASP A 103 -4.07 -8.00 -4.85
CA ASP A 103 -5.43 -7.46 -4.76
C ASP A 103 -6.20 -8.14 -3.61
N GLY A 104 -6.52 -7.34 -2.60
CA GLY A 104 -7.21 -7.81 -1.41
C GLY A 104 -6.43 -8.76 -0.51
N ARG A 105 -5.09 -8.87 -0.64
CA ARG A 105 -4.24 -9.67 0.26
C ARG A 105 -2.98 -8.91 0.65
N TYR A 106 -2.82 -8.69 1.95
CA TYR A 106 -1.72 -7.88 2.51
C TYR A 106 -0.96 -8.66 3.58
N GLY A 107 0.34 -8.81 3.39
CA GLY A 107 1.22 -9.44 4.35
C GLY A 107 2.28 -8.46 4.85
N VAL A 108 2.52 -8.46 6.16
CA VAL A 108 3.59 -7.70 6.79
C VAL A 108 4.38 -8.62 7.70
N GLN A 109 5.69 -8.64 7.54
CA GLN A 109 6.60 -9.33 8.45
C GLN A 109 7.28 -8.32 9.35
N ILE A 110 7.24 -8.55 10.65
CA ILE A 110 7.99 -7.75 11.62
C ILE A 110 9.41 -8.30 11.69
N LEU A 111 10.39 -7.44 11.40
CA LEU A 111 11.81 -7.79 11.48
C LEU A 111 12.41 -7.34 12.82
N LYS A 112 11.89 -6.24 13.39
CA LYS A 112 12.33 -5.68 14.67
C LYS A 112 11.24 -4.80 15.27
N GLY A 113 11.12 -4.77 16.59
CA GLY A 113 10.30 -3.83 17.34
C GLY A 113 8.80 -4.08 17.21
N MET A 114 8.01 -3.05 16.96
CA MET A 114 6.57 -3.05 17.15
C MET A 114 5.83 -2.42 15.98
N VAL A 115 4.72 -3.05 15.59
CA VAL A 115 3.75 -2.46 14.67
C VAL A 115 2.33 -2.52 15.24
N THR A 116 1.46 -1.65 14.77
CA THR A 116 0.02 -1.78 14.94
C THR A 116 -0.64 -1.96 13.58
N PHE A 117 -1.29 -3.09 13.36
CA PHE A 117 -2.17 -3.29 12.21
C PHE A 117 -3.57 -2.81 12.56
N ARG A 118 -4.14 -2.01 11.65
CA ARG A 118 -5.46 -1.44 11.82
C ARG A 118 -6.35 -1.76 10.64
N THR A 119 -7.41 -2.54 10.88
CA THR A 119 -8.55 -2.66 9.96
C THR A 119 -9.60 -1.64 10.37
N LEU A 120 -9.58 -0.48 9.73
CA LEU A 120 -10.34 0.71 10.13
C LEU A 120 -11.84 0.61 9.80
N ARG A 121 -12.17 -0.18 8.77
CA ARG A 121 -13.54 -0.37 8.24
C ARG A 121 -13.73 -1.81 7.82
N GLN A 122 -14.97 -2.19 7.57
CA GLN A 122 -15.25 -3.50 6.95
C GLN A 122 -14.60 -3.58 5.56
N THR A 123 -13.98 -4.70 5.30
CA THR A 123 -13.26 -5.00 4.05
C THR A 123 -13.35 -6.49 3.75
N SER A 124 -13.26 -6.84 2.48
CA SER A 124 -13.06 -8.24 2.04
C SER A 124 -11.58 -8.63 1.98
N ALA A 125 -10.68 -7.67 2.16
CA ALA A 125 -9.26 -7.93 2.13
C ALA A 125 -8.82 -8.82 3.29
N LEU A 126 -7.87 -9.71 2.99
CA LEU A 126 -7.22 -10.59 3.96
C LEU A 126 -5.85 -10.00 4.31
N ALA A 127 -5.64 -9.78 5.59
CA ALA A 127 -4.36 -9.27 6.07
C ALA A 127 -3.68 -10.29 6.99
N GLU A 128 -2.36 -10.26 7.01
CA GLU A 128 -1.54 -11.10 7.89
C GLU A 128 -0.34 -10.31 8.40
N VAL A 129 -0.10 -10.40 9.70
CA VAL A 129 1.12 -9.89 10.34
C VAL A 129 1.93 -11.08 10.85
N ALA A 130 3.10 -11.29 10.28
CA ALA A 130 3.96 -12.41 10.60
C ALA A 130 5.08 -12.01 11.58
N THR A 131 5.32 -12.88 12.54
CA THR A 131 6.51 -12.89 13.42
C THR A 131 7.29 -14.18 13.17
N PRO A 132 8.51 -14.35 13.72
CA PRO A 132 9.22 -15.61 13.61
C PRO A 132 8.47 -16.83 14.18
N GLN A 133 7.52 -16.62 15.10
CA GLN A 133 6.78 -17.69 15.75
C GLN A 133 5.42 -17.99 15.12
N VAL A 134 4.70 -16.96 14.70
CA VAL A 134 3.29 -17.08 14.31
C VAL A 134 2.89 -16.11 13.22
N ALA A 135 1.77 -16.42 12.56
CA ALA A 135 1.03 -15.51 11.73
C ALA A 135 -0.24 -15.05 12.46
N VAL A 136 -0.51 -13.76 12.41
CA VAL A 136 -1.64 -13.08 13.05
C VAL A 136 -2.53 -12.51 11.96
N ARG A 137 -3.80 -12.91 11.92
CA ARG A 137 -4.81 -12.35 11.02
C ARG A 137 -5.75 -11.43 11.78
N PRO A 138 -5.73 -10.13 11.46
CA PRO A 138 -6.67 -9.18 12.00
C PRO A 138 -8.11 -9.47 11.56
N GLY A 139 -9.04 -9.40 12.50
CA GLY A 139 -10.47 -9.42 12.18
C GLY A 139 -10.97 -8.07 11.65
N GLN A 140 -12.28 -7.98 11.43
CA GLN A 140 -12.94 -6.75 11.00
C GLN A 140 -12.92 -5.68 12.10
N ASN A 141 -12.73 -4.41 11.71
CA ASN A 141 -12.69 -3.28 12.65
C ASN A 141 -11.71 -3.51 13.82
N SER A 142 -10.60 -4.18 13.58
CA SER A 142 -9.65 -4.56 14.61
C SER A 142 -8.46 -3.60 14.69
N SER A 143 -7.87 -3.52 15.87
CA SER A 143 -6.61 -2.85 16.15
C SER A 143 -5.71 -3.84 16.89
N ILE A 144 -4.62 -4.26 16.26
CA ILE A 144 -3.75 -5.31 16.76
C ILE A 144 -2.33 -4.80 16.80
N ARG A 145 -1.78 -4.76 18.00
CA ARG A 145 -0.38 -4.42 18.26
C ARG A 145 0.43 -5.72 18.32
N VAL A 146 1.46 -5.80 17.51
CA VAL A 146 2.37 -6.94 17.45
C VAL A 146 3.79 -6.46 17.67
N GLU A 147 4.51 -7.09 18.56
CA GLU A 147 5.86 -6.70 18.97
C GLU A 147 6.79 -7.91 19.05
N LEU A 148 8.00 -7.73 18.52
CA LEU A 148 9.13 -8.61 18.77
C LEU A 148 9.88 -8.10 19.99
N LEU A 149 9.79 -8.85 21.07
CA LEU A 149 10.50 -8.54 22.30
C LEU A 149 11.98 -8.97 22.20
N ALA A 150 12.82 -8.41 23.06
CA ALA A 150 14.16 -8.93 23.30
C ALA A 150 14.05 -10.44 23.62
N GLU A 151 15.08 -11.23 23.30
CA GLU A 151 15.09 -12.68 23.46
C GLU A 151 14.24 -13.45 22.42
N GLY A 152 13.70 -12.78 21.40
CA GLY A 152 13.00 -13.41 20.29
C GLY A 152 11.55 -13.81 20.58
N TYR A 153 10.96 -13.33 21.67
CA TYR A 153 9.53 -13.55 21.96
C TYR A 153 8.65 -12.64 21.12
N SER A 154 7.43 -13.09 20.83
CA SER A 154 6.40 -12.25 20.21
C SER A 154 5.30 -11.92 21.22
N ARG A 155 4.82 -10.68 21.18
CA ARG A 155 3.63 -10.23 21.92
C ARG A 155 2.59 -9.74 20.94
N VAL A 156 1.39 -10.27 21.03
CA VAL A 156 0.23 -9.87 20.24
C VAL A 156 -0.83 -9.32 21.18
N GLU A 157 -1.15 -8.06 21.07
CA GLU A 157 -2.20 -7.40 21.88
C GLU A 157 -3.35 -6.96 21.00
N VAL A 158 -4.54 -7.45 21.27
CA VAL A 158 -5.75 -7.06 20.55
C VAL A 158 -6.40 -5.89 21.29
N ARG A 159 -6.22 -4.67 20.77
CA ARG A 159 -6.74 -3.44 21.36
C ARG A 159 -8.24 -3.24 21.07
N ALA A 160 -8.69 -3.72 19.90
CA ALA A 160 -10.09 -3.69 19.49
C ALA A 160 -10.35 -4.82 18.48
N GLY A 161 -11.61 -5.28 18.40
CA GLY A 161 -12.01 -6.35 17.50
C GLY A 161 -11.52 -7.72 17.98
N GLU A 162 -10.98 -8.51 17.06
CA GLU A 162 -10.41 -9.84 17.33
C GLU A 162 -9.24 -10.14 16.43
N ALA A 163 -8.42 -11.12 16.79
CA ALA A 163 -7.37 -11.68 15.96
C ALA A 163 -7.44 -13.21 15.94
N GLU A 164 -7.09 -13.80 14.82
CA GLU A 164 -6.77 -15.23 14.70
C GLU A 164 -5.26 -15.40 14.65
N ILE A 165 -4.73 -16.21 15.55
CA ILE A 165 -3.29 -16.49 15.65
C ILE A 165 -3.06 -17.93 15.21
N PHE A 166 -2.30 -18.08 14.13
CA PHE A 166 -2.02 -19.37 13.52
C PHE A 166 -0.74 -19.95 14.12
N THR A 167 -0.87 -21.09 14.78
CA THR A 167 0.24 -21.87 15.34
C THR A 167 0.25 -23.26 14.70
N PRO A 168 1.32 -24.04 14.82
CA PRO A 168 1.33 -25.45 14.39
C PRO A 168 0.31 -26.32 15.11
N HIS A 169 -0.16 -25.91 16.29
CA HIS A 169 -1.14 -26.64 17.09
C HIS A 169 -2.59 -26.27 16.76
N GLY A 170 -2.81 -25.26 15.91
CA GLY A 170 -4.14 -24.79 15.53
C GLY A 170 -4.27 -23.28 15.47
N VAL A 171 -5.51 -22.83 15.41
CA VAL A 171 -5.85 -21.41 15.35
C VAL A 171 -6.44 -20.98 16.68
N GLU A 172 -5.81 -20.00 17.29
CA GLU A 172 -6.25 -19.38 18.54
C GLU A 172 -6.97 -18.05 18.26
N LYS A 173 -8.17 -17.87 18.78
CA LYS A 173 -8.90 -16.61 18.69
C LYS A 173 -8.64 -15.77 19.92
N VAL A 174 -8.13 -14.57 19.72
CA VAL A 174 -7.82 -13.61 20.77
C VAL A 174 -8.78 -12.41 20.64
N PRO A 175 -9.66 -12.20 21.61
CA PRO A 175 -10.59 -11.09 21.59
C PRO A 175 -9.96 -9.77 22.03
N GLY A 176 -10.62 -8.65 21.70
CA GLY A 176 -10.22 -7.32 22.16
C GLY A 176 -10.09 -7.24 23.69
N GLY A 177 -9.08 -6.53 24.16
CA GLY A 177 -8.71 -6.43 25.56
C GLY A 177 -7.84 -7.58 26.06
N SER A 178 -7.42 -8.48 25.19
CA SER A 178 -6.54 -9.61 25.53
C SER A 178 -5.19 -9.50 24.83
N MET A 179 -4.19 -10.16 25.37
CA MET A 179 -2.88 -10.34 24.73
C MET A 179 -2.43 -11.80 24.79
N MET A 180 -1.58 -12.17 23.86
CA MET A 180 -0.88 -13.44 23.82
C MET A 180 0.63 -13.17 23.77
N ILE A 181 1.37 -13.79 24.65
CA ILE A 181 2.84 -13.83 24.61
C ILE A 181 3.23 -15.21 24.09
N LEU A 182 4.09 -15.20 23.06
CA LEU A 182 4.56 -16.41 22.39
C LEU A 182 6.07 -16.54 22.58
N ARG A 183 6.49 -17.74 22.91
CA ARG A 183 7.88 -18.15 23.14
C ARG A 183 8.18 -19.40 22.31
N GLY A 184 9.46 -19.80 22.30
CA GLY A 184 9.88 -20.99 21.58
C GLY A 184 10.09 -20.75 20.08
N THR A 185 9.91 -21.80 19.28
CA THR A 185 10.17 -21.80 17.83
C THR A 185 8.88 -21.75 17.04
N SER A 186 8.99 -21.53 15.71
CA SER A 186 7.84 -21.59 14.80
C SER A 186 7.20 -22.99 14.73
N THR A 187 7.94 -24.04 15.08
CA THR A 187 7.46 -25.44 15.05
C THR A 187 6.94 -25.92 16.40
N ASP A 188 7.32 -25.26 17.49
CA ASP A 188 6.89 -25.59 18.84
C ASP A 188 6.76 -24.30 19.68
N PRO A 189 5.75 -23.46 19.39
CA PRO A 189 5.51 -22.25 20.15
C PRO A 189 4.75 -22.56 21.44
N GLU A 190 5.25 -22.06 22.55
CA GLU A 190 4.52 -21.95 23.81
C GLU A 190 3.83 -20.61 23.88
N PHE A 191 2.60 -20.56 24.36
CA PHE A 191 1.89 -19.29 24.48
C PHE A 191 1.11 -19.18 25.80
N GLN A 192 0.94 -17.93 26.22
CA GLN A 192 0.14 -17.56 27.36
C GLN A 192 -0.81 -16.43 26.99
N VAL A 193 -2.09 -16.63 27.23
CA VAL A 193 -3.11 -15.59 27.05
C VAL A 193 -3.40 -14.92 28.39
N SER A 194 -3.51 -13.59 28.38
CA SER A 194 -3.84 -12.77 29.54
C SER A 194 -4.57 -11.50 29.13
N ALA A 195 -4.95 -10.65 30.07
CA ALA A 195 -5.47 -9.33 29.77
C ALA A 195 -4.39 -8.48 29.10
N ALA A 196 -4.79 -7.65 28.11
CA ALA A 196 -3.90 -6.68 27.47
C ALA A 196 -3.32 -5.69 28.50
N THR A 197 -2.14 -5.15 28.21
CA THR A 197 -1.53 -4.11 29.04
C THR A 197 -2.40 -2.83 29.05
N PRO A 198 -2.30 -1.98 30.08
CA PRO A 198 -2.93 -0.66 30.02
C PRO A 198 -2.53 0.10 28.75
N GLN A 199 -3.45 0.93 28.24
CA GLN A 199 -3.17 1.77 27.07
C GLN A 199 -2.04 2.75 27.38
N ASP A 200 -1.17 2.95 26.39
CA ASP A 200 -0.03 3.85 26.45
C ASP A 200 -0.17 5.04 25.46
N GLU A 201 0.89 5.81 25.31
CA GLU A 201 0.91 6.95 24.38
C GLU A 201 0.81 6.50 22.92
N TRP A 202 1.37 5.34 22.58
CA TRP A 202 1.27 4.75 21.24
C TRP A 202 -0.17 4.35 20.92
N ASP A 203 -0.86 3.75 21.84
CA ASP A 203 -2.29 3.41 21.69
C ASP A 203 -3.15 4.68 21.54
N SER A 204 -2.84 5.72 22.32
CA SER A 204 -3.52 7.03 22.25
C SER A 204 -3.27 7.72 20.91
N PHE A 205 -2.04 7.65 20.36
CA PHE A 205 -1.73 8.14 19.03
C PHE A 205 -2.55 7.38 17.97
N ASN A 206 -2.57 6.04 18.03
CA ASN A 206 -3.32 5.19 17.09
C ASN A 206 -4.81 5.56 17.09
N GLN A 207 -5.43 5.74 18.26
CA GLN A 207 -6.83 6.12 18.38
C GLN A 207 -7.13 7.49 17.76
N ARG A 208 -6.29 8.52 18.02
CA ARG A 208 -6.45 9.84 17.41
C ARG A 208 -6.31 9.79 15.89
N ARG A 209 -5.35 9.02 15.39
CA ARG A 209 -5.15 8.83 13.96
C ARG A 209 -6.35 8.14 13.30
N ASP A 210 -6.92 7.13 13.95
CA ASP A 210 -8.13 6.45 13.48
C ASP A 210 -9.32 7.43 13.39
N GLN A 211 -9.50 8.26 14.40
CA GLN A 211 -10.56 9.28 14.42
C GLN A 211 -10.37 10.30 13.28
N ASP A 212 -9.14 10.74 13.05
CA ASP A 212 -8.80 11.64 11.94
C ASP A 212 -9.16 11.01 10.58
N LEU A 213 -8.74 9.77 10.33
CA LEU A 213 -9.04 9.04 9.08
C LEU A 213 -10.54 8.78 8.89
N LEU A 214 -11.27 8.48 9.96
CA LEU A 214 -12.71 8.24 9.91
C LEU A 214 -13.50 9.53 9.66
N ALA A 215 -12.98 10.69 10.09
CA ALA A 215 -13.60 11.99 9.90
C ALA A 215 -13.45 12.56 8.47
N ARG A 216 -12.58 11.98 7.63
CA ARG A 216 -12.33 12.44 6.27
C ARG A 216 -13.54 12.27 5.37
N LYS A 217 -13.82 13.31 4.59
CA LYS A 217 -15.00 13.39 3.72
C LYS A 217 -14.71 13.02 2.27
N ALA A 218 -13.45 12.99 1.85
CA ALA A 218 -13.04 12.75 0.47
C ALA A 218 -13.74 11.53 -0.15
N TYR A 219 -13.86 10.43 0.61
CA TYR A 219 -14.55 9.22 0.16
C TYR A 219 -16.08 9.33 0.03
N GLN A 220 -16.65 10.50 0.26
CA GLN A 220 -18.04 10.79 -0.14
C GLN A 220 -18.13 11.22 -1.62
N TYR A 221 -17.00 11.64 -2.20
CA TYR A 221 -16.89 12.21 -3.54
C TYR A 221 -16.09 11.37 -4.51
N VAL A 222 -15.16 10.54 -4.01
CA VAL A 222 -14.32 9.66 -4.83
C VAL A 222 -14.40 8.21 -4.35
N SER A 223 -14.07 7.26 -5.23
CA SER A 223 -14.04 5.83 -4.89
C SER A 223 -13.07 5.54 -3.76
N ARG A 224 -13.40 4.58 -2.91
CA ARG A 224 -12.53 4.05 -1.87
C ARG A 224 -11.34 3.25 -2.42
N ASP A 225 -11.37 2.90 -3.69
CA ASP A 225 -10.26 2.23 -4.39
C ASP A 225 -9.11 3.20 -4.71
N ILE A 226 -9.34 4.51 -4.52
CA ILE A 226 -8.31 5.54 -4.72
C ILE A 226 -7.55 5.73 -3.40
N ASN A 227 -6.39 5.11 -3.28
CA ASN A 227 -5.52 5.28 -2.12
C ASN A 227 -5.03 6.72 -2.03
N GLY A 228 -5.07 7.28 -0.81
CA GLY A 228 -4.63 8.65 -0.55
C GLY A 228 -5.68 9.73 -0.79
N ALA A 229 -6.90 9.36 -1.21
CA ALA A 229 -7.97 10.35 -1.41
C ALA A 229 -8.30 11.15 -0.14
N GLU A 230 -8.09 10.59 1.05
CA GLU A 230 -8.27 11.28 2.33
C GLU A 230 -7.36 12.51 2.51
N ASP A 231 -6.25 12.59 1.80
CA ASP A 231 -5.34 13.74 1.85
C ASP A 231 -5.89 14.97 1.12
N LEU A 232 -6.84 14.78 0.21
CA LEU A 232 -7.54 15.88 -0.46
C LEU A 232 -8.23 16.81 0.55
N ASP A 233 -8.73 16.28 1.67
CA ASP A 233 -9.40 17.08 2.70
C ASP A 233 -8.45 18.03 3.45
N ARG A 234 -7.12 17.80 3.37
CA ARG A 234 -6.09 18.67 3.96
C ARG A 234 -5.63 19.76 2.98
N SER A 235 -5.65 19.44 1.70
CA SER A 235 -4.99 20.23 0.66
C SER A 235 -5.96 21.06 -0.17
N GLY A 236 -7.28 21.00 0.13
CA GLY A 236 -8.29 21.71 -0.63
C GLY A 236 -9.68 21.57 -0.04
N ARG A 237 -10.68 21.91 -0.84
CA ARG A 237 -12.09 21.82 -0.46
C ARG A 237 -12.93 21.29 -1.62
N TRP A 238 -14.01 20.61 -1.28
CA TRP A 238 -15.04 20.19 -2.24
C TRP A 238 -16.02 21.32 -2.49
N VAL A 239 -16.31 21.59 -3.76
CA VAL A 239 -17.24 22.63 -4.22
C VAL A 239 -18.21 22.00 -5.17
N ASN A 240 -19.50 22.34 -5.05
CA ASN A 240 -20.49 21.95 -6.03
C ASN A 240 -20.50 22.97 -7.18
N ASP A 241 -20.07 22.55 -8.36
CA ASP A 241 -20.09 23.34 -9.58
C ASP A 241 -21.35 23.00 -10.39
N PRO A 242 -22.09 24.00 -10.91
CA PRO A 242 -23.34 23.76 -11.66
C PRO A 242 -23.15 22.93 -12.93
N GLN A 243 -21.97 22.98 -13.56
CA GLN A 243 -21.66 22.28 -14.80
C GLN A 243 -21.04 20.90 -14.58
N TYR A 244 -20.14 20.80 -13.56
CA TYR A 244 -19.30 19.62 -13.35
C TYR A 244 -19.69 18.82 -12.09
N GLY A 245 -20.67 19.29 -11.32
CA GLY A 245 -21.05 18.64 -10.06
C GLY A 245 -20.03 18.90 -8.95
N ASN A 246 -19.71 17.88 -8.16
CA ASN A 246 -18.74 18.02 -7.07
C ASN A 246 -17.32 18.00 -7.63
N VAL A 247 -16.62 19.12 -7.49
CA VAL A 247 -15.22 19.29 -7.88
C VAL A 247 -14.35 19.58 -6.66
N TRP A 248 -13.13 19.11 -6.70
CA TRP A 248 -12.16 19.44 -5.67
C TRP A 248 -11.32 20.65 -6.10
N ALA A 249 -11.28 21.66 -5.23
CA ALA A 249 -10.50 22.89 -5.42
C ALA A 249 -9.30 22.91 -4.47
N PRO A 250 -8.06 22.88 -4.98
CA PRO A 250 -6.87 22.92 -4.14
C PRO A 250 -6.72 24.26 -3.42
N THR A 251 -6.11 24.23 -2.23
CA THR A 251 -5.70 25.45 -1.52
C THR A 251 -4.30 25.84 -1.98
N VAL A 252 -4.23 26.66 -3.01
CA VAL A 252 -2.98 27.06 -3.68
C VAL A 252 -2.99 28.56 -3.96
N ALA A 253 -1.83 29.14 -4.34
CA ALA A 253 -1.74 30.52 -4.80
C ALA A 253 -2.59 30.75 -6.06
N ALA A 254 -3.07 31.99 -6.23
CA ALA A 254 -4.02 32.29 -7.31
C ALA A 254 -3.45 32.10 -8.73
N ASP A 255 -2.14 32.16 -8.87
CA ASP A 255 -1.40 31.96 -10.12
C ASP A 255 -0.88 30.54 -10.31
N TRP A 256 -1.16 29.63 -9.37
CA TRP A 256 -0.77 28.22 -9.47
C TRP A 256 -1.61 27.49 -10.54
N ALA A 257 -0.97 26.62 -11.28
CA ALA A 257 -1.65 25.70 -12.20
C ALA A 257 -0.97 24.33 -12.13
N PRO A 258 -1.74 23.23 -12.22
CA PRO A 258 -1.18 21.88 -12.20
C PRO A 258 -0.22 21.69 -13.38
N TYR A 259 0.84 20.91 -13.16
CA TYR A 259 1.83 20.54 -14.18
C TYR A 259 2.58 21.72 -14.83
N ARG A 260 2.62 22.89 -14.19
CA ARG A 260 3.28 24.08 -14.73
C ARG A 260 4.77 24.12 -14.40
N SER A 261 5.16 23.64 -13.25
CA SER A 261 6.53 23.68 -12.75
C SER A 261 7.01 22.27 -12.41
N GLY A 262 7.73 21.65 -13.34
CA GLY A 262 8.21 20.28 -13.20
C GLY A 262 8.42 19.60 -14.53
N ARG A 263 8.54 18.29 -14.50
CA ARG A 263 8.68 17.45 -15.70
C ARG A 263 8.03 16.10 -15.51
N TRP A 264 7.57 15.52 -16.59
CA TRP A 264 7.20 14.11 -16.63
C TRP A 264 8.46 13.26 -16.80
N VAL A 265 8.58 12.21 -15.98
CA VAL A 265 9.60 11.18 -16.08
C VAL A 265 8.92 9.83 -16.20
N TRP A 266 9.53 8.93 -16.96
CA TRP A 266 9.10 7.55 -17.01
C TRP A 266 9.79 6.78 -15.88
N GLU A 267 9.01 6.11 -15.05
CA GLU A 267 9.47 5.21 -14.01
C GLU A 267 8.99 3.80 -14.34
N ASP A 268 9.89 2.84 -14.37
CA ASP A 268 9.61 1.48 -14.86
C ASP A 268 8.44 0.79 -14.13
N TYR A 269 8.20 1.14 -12.86
CA TYR A 269 7.12 0.56 -12.07
C TYR A 269 5.83 1.38 -12.05
N TYR A 270 5.92 2.70 -12.29
CA TYR A 270 4.80 3.64 -12.11
C TYR A 270 4.35 4.28 -13.41
N GLY A 271 5.08 4.07 -14.51
CA GLY A 271 4.83 4.74 -15.78
C GLY A 271 5.17 6.22 -15.72
N TRP A 272 4.42 7.04 -16.45
CA TRP A 272 4.60 8.48 -16.46
C TRP A 272 4.30 9.11 -15.11
N THR A 273 5.36 9.62 -14.47
CA THR A 273 5.31 10.24 -13.13
C THR A 273 5.67 11.72 -13.24
N TRP A 274 4.85 12.58 -12.64
CA TRP A 274 5.15 14.00 -12.54
C TRP A 274 6.13 14.28 -11.41
N VAL A 275 7.25 14.89 -11.72
CA VAL A 275 8.23 15.39 -10.75
C VAL A 275 8.12 16.90 -10.70
N GLY A 276 7.53 17.43 -9.62
CA GLY A 276 7.42 18.86 -9.37
C GLY A 276 8.75 19.48 -8.98
N ASN A 277 8.98 20.74 -9.36
CA ASN A 277 10.11 21.55 -8.89
C ASN A 277 9.74 22.38 -7.65
N GLU A 278 8.52 22.20 -7.13
CA GLU A 278 8.03 22.92 -5.95
C GLU A 278 8.52 22.20 -4.70
N SER A 279 9.07 22.96 -3.76
CA SER A 279 9.60 22.50 -2.47
C SER A 279 8.52 22.57 -1.39
#